data_18988e4799bd9b4009c77ac817b408de
#
_entry.id   18988e4799bd9b4009c77ac817b408de
#
_cell.length_a   1.000
_cell.length_b   1.000
_cell.length_c   1.000
_cell.angle_alpha   90.00
_cell.angle_beta   90.00
_cell.angle_gamma   90.00
#
_symmetry.space_group_name_H-M   'P 1'
#
loop_
_entity.id
_entity.type
_entity.pdbx_description
1 polymer ?
#
loop_
_entity_poly.entity_id
_entity_poly.type
_entity_poly.pdbx_seq_one_letter_code
_entity_poly.pdbx_strand_id
1 'polypeptide(L)'
;MTAATTATTALVIVESHFGTTRTIARAVAAGLADAGVRASVLDVARAVAPPADLDLLVLGAPTHNRGLSTAGSRAAARKQGATAAAGDGGLREWLATASIPPRTRVAVFDTVTARNWLSGSAARAVAKMLRRAGRDEPAVRSFVVKTSRGPLADGEEAAARAWGCEWAGGCEWAGGCEWAGAPVAQSDQADPTVGR
;
A
#
# COMPACT_ATOMS: atom_id res chain seq x y z
N MET A 1 -4.97 -12.74 -37.76
CA MET A 1 -4.19 -13.19 -36.59
C MET A 1 -4.39 -12.17 -35.49
N THR A 2 -5.29 -12.43 -34.59
CA THR A 2 -5.55 -11.57 -33.39
C THR A 2 -4.38 -11.81 -32.43
N ALA A 3 -3.56 -10.78 -32.22
CA ALA A 3 -2.54 -10.81 -31.19
C ALA A 3 -3.27 -11.02 -29.85
N ALA A 4 -2.99 -12.11 -29.17
CA ALA A 4 -3.48 -12.33 -27.80
C ALA A 4 -2.88 -11.22 -26.92
N THR A 5 -3.70 -10.24 -26.52
CA THR A 5 -3.29 -9.24 -25.55
C THR A 5 -3.02 -9.97 -24.24
N THR A 6 -1.74 -10.10 -23.89
CA THR A 6 -1.35 -10.70 -22.61
C THR A 6 -1.91 -9.82 -21.49
N ALA A 7 -2.80 -10.37 -20.67
CA ALA A 7 -3.40 -9.61 -19.59
C ALA A 7 -2.32 -9.22 -18.57
N THR A 8 -2.27 -7.95 -18.22
CA THR A 8 -1.36 -7.41 -17.18
C THR A 8 -1.54 -8.18 -15.87
N THR A 9 -0.44 -8.54 -15.25
CA THR A 9 -0.40 -9.32 -14.00
C THR A 9 0.09 -8.48 -12.82
N ALA A 10 -0.53 -8.67 -11.66
CA ALA A 10 -0.15 -8.00 -10.43
C ALA A 10 -0.02 -8.97 -9.25
N LEU A 11 0.99 -8.73 -8.42
CA LEU A 11 1.16 -9.41 -7.15
C LEU A 11 1.14 -8.39 -6.01
N VAL A 12 0.25 -8.58 -5.05
CA VAL A 12 0.19 -7.78 -3.83
C VAL A 12 0.76 -8.61 -2.69
N ILE A 13 1.95 -8.25 -2.19
CA ILE A 13 2.58 -8.90 -1.04
C ILE A 13 2.32 -8.05 0.19
N VAL A 14 1.74 -8.66 1.22
CA VAL A 14 1.31 -7.94 2.42
C VAL A 14 1.83 -8.57 3.70
N GLU A 15 2.37 -7.73 4.58
CA GLU A 15 2.55 -8.03 6.00
C GLU A 15 1.36 -7.48 6.78
N SER A 16 0.70 -8.30 7.60
CA SER A 16 -0.46 -7.86 8.38
C SER A 16 -0.52 -8.60 9.71
N HIS A 17 -0.57 -7.85 10.83
CA HIS A 17 -0.60 -8.45 12.18
C HIS A 17 -2.02 -8.63 12.72
N PHE A 18 -2.88 -7.63 12.52
CA PHE A 18 -4.26 -7.61 13.05
C PHE A 18 -5.33 -7.65 11.95
N GLY A 19 -4.92 -7.89 10.69
CA GLY A 19 -5.85 -8.04 9.57
C GLY A 19 -6.12 -6.77 8.77
N THR A 20 -6.04 -5.57 9.34
CA THR A 20 -6.40 -4.30 8.67
C THR A 20 -5.56 -4.02 7.42
N THR A 21 -4.24 -4.24 7.47
CA THR A 21 -3.38 -4.07 6.28
C THR A 21 -3.73 -5.07 5.18
N ARG A 22 -4.16 -6.30 5.55
CA ARG A 22 -4.63 -7.30 4.59
C ARG A 22 -5.97 -6.91 3.96
N THR A 23 -6.86 -6.26 4.70
CA THR A 23 -8.10 -5.69 4.14
C THR A 23 -7.78 -4.66 3.06
N ILE A 24 -6.85 -3.73 3.32
CA ILE A 24 -6.37 -2.77 2.32
C ILE A 24 -5.75 -3.49 1.11
N ALA A 25 -4.90 -4.50 1.33
CA ALA A 25 -4.30 -5.26 0.23
C ALA A 25 -5.36 -5.88 -0.70
N ARG A 26 -6.44 -6.43 -0.13
CA ARG A 26 -7.55 -6.99 -0.91
C ARG A 26 -8.32 -5.92 -1.67
N ALA A 27 -8.56 -4.76 -1.05
CA ALA A 27 -9.21 -3.63 -1.70
C ALA A 27 -8.37 -3.10 -2.88
N VAL A 28 -7.06 -2.96 -2.72
CA VAL A 28 -6.14 -2.60 -3.81
C VAL A 28 -6.19 -3.63 -4.93
N ALA A 29 -6.13 -4.93 -4.61
CA ALA A 29 -6.21 -5.99 -5.61
C ALA A 29 -7.56 -5.98 -6.35
N ALA A 30 -8.66 -5.69 -5.67
CA ALA A 30 -9.97 -5.52 -6.29
C ALA A 30 -9.97 -4.33 -7.26
N GLY A 31 -9.37 -3.19 -6.89
CA GLY A 31 -9.23 -2.04 -7.78
C GLY A 31 -8.37 -2.33 -9.01
N LEU A 32 -7.28 -3.08 -8.85
CA LEU A 32 -6.48 -3.58 -9.99
C LEU A 32 -7.32 -4.47 -10.91
N ALA A 33 -8.15 -5.35 -10.34
CA ALA A 33 -9.03 -6.23 -11.11
C ALA A 33 -10.12 -5.44 -11.85
N ASP A 34 -10.68 -4.40 -11.24
CA ASP A 34 -11.63 -3.48 -11.89
C ASP A 34 -11.04 -2.81 -13.14
N ALA A 35 -9.72 -2.60 -13.15
CA ALA A 35 -8.96 -2.07 -14.29
C ALA A 35 -8.47 -3.18 -15.27
N GLY A 36 -8.97 -4.41 -15.15
CA GLY A 36 -8.62 -5.51 -16.05
C GLY A 36 -7.28 -6.20 -15.76
N VAL A 37 -6.64 -5.91 -14.61
CA VAL A 37 -5.38 -6.54 -14.19
C VAL A 37 -5.65 -7.82 -13.41
N ARG A 38 -4.97 -8.91 -13.74
CA ARG A 38 -5.02 -10.14 -12.95
C ARG A 38 -4.21 -9.99 -11.68
N ALA A 39 -4.86 -9.67 -10.58
CA ALA A 39 -4.22 -9.41 -9.29
C ALA A 39 -4.36 -10.59 -8.33
N SER A 40 -3.29 -10.91 -7.60
CA SER A 40 -3.29 -11.86 -6.50
C SER A 40 -2.72 -11.24 -5.23
N VAL A 41 -3.21 -11.69 -4.07
CA VAL A 41 -2.74 -11.22 -2.76
C VAL A 41 -2.05 -12.35 -2.03
N LEU A 42 -0.82 -12.11 -1.58
CA LEU A 42 0.00 -13.09 -0.89
C LEU A 42 0.51 -12.52 0.44
N ASP A 43 0.43 -13.32 1.49
CA ASP A 43 1.09 -12.98 2.75
C ASP A 43 2.61 -13.08 2.59
N VAL A 44 3.33 -12.11 3.14
CA VAL A 44 4.80 -12.04 3.03
C VAL A 44 5.49 -13.31 3.53
N ALA A 45 4.93 -13.98 4.53
CA ALA A 45 5.48 -15.23 5.06
C ALA A 45 5.44 -16.40 4.05
N ARG A 46 4.64 -16.29 3.00
CA ARG A 46 4.53 -17.26 1.89
C ARG A 46 5.14 -16.74 0.60
N ALA A 47 5.60 -15.50 0.59
CA ALA A 47 6.10 -14.86 -0.61
C ALA A 47 7.48 -15.42 -0.96
N VAL A 48 7.58 -15.95 -2.17
CA VAL A 48 8.84 -16.29 -2.86
C VAL A 48 9.25 -15.14 -3.77
N ALA A 49 10.32 -15.31 -4.54
CA ALA A 49 10.70 -14.32 -5.55
C ALA A 49 9.53 -14.10 -6.54
N PRO A 50 9.25 -12.85 -6.94
CA PRO A 50 8.23 -12.54 -7.93
C PRO A 50 8.55 -13.23 -9.28
N PRO A 51 7.51 -13.61 -10.05
CA PRO A 51 7.70 -14.12 -11.42
C PRO A 51 8.49 -13.13 -12.29
N ALA A 52 9.31 -13.65 -13.21
CA ALA A 52 10.17 -12.84 -14.07
C ALA A 52 9.38 -11.93 -15.04
N ASP A 53 8.16 -12.31 -15.36
CA ASP A 53 7.21 -11.64 -16.25
C ASP A 53 6.15 -10.81 -15.48
N LEU A 54 6.35 -10.58 -14.17
CA LEU A 54 5.42 -9.79 -13.37
C LEU A 54 5.44 -8.32 -13.80
N ASP A 55 4.28 -7.78 -14.15
CA ASP A 55 4.14 -6.38 -14.57
C ASP A 55 4.08 -5.42 -13.37
N LEU A 56 3.28 -5.74 -12.36
CA LEU A 56 2.98 -4.88 -11.22
C LEU A 56 3.25 -5.60 -9.89
N LEU A 57 3.97 -4.94 -8.99
CA LEU A 57 4.19 -5.41 -7.63
C LEU A 57 3.70 -4.36 -6.64
N VAL A 58 2.80 -4.74 -5.75
CA VAL A 58 2.35 -3.89 -4.64
C VAL A 58 2.84 -4.47 -3.33
N LEU A 59 3.50 -3.64 -2.52
CA LEU A 59 4.03 -4.03 -1.22
C LEU A 59 3.26 -3.31 -0.11
N GLY A 60 2.70 -4.07 0.81
CA GLY A 60 1.91 -3.53 1.91
C GLY A 60 2.44 -3.93 3.28
N ALA A 61 2.54 -2.97 4.21
CA ALA A 61 2.96 -3.24 5.58
C ALA A 61 2.26 -2.33 6.60
N PRO A 62 2.06 -2.78 7.85
CA PRO A 62 1.64 -1.90 8.93
C PRO A 62 2.83 -1.04 9.37
N THR A 63 2.58 0.22 9.72
CA THR A 63 3.60 1.05 10.35
C THR A 63 3.74 0.68 11.82
N HIS A 64 4.91 0.15 12.18
CA HIS A 64 5.31 -0.15 13.55
C HIS A 64 6.49 0.71 13.98
N ASN A 65 6.39 1.33 15.16
CA ASN A 65 7.48 2.16 15.69
C ASN A 65 8.07 3.11 14.63
N ARG A 66 7.19 3.80 13.87
CA ARG A 66 7.53 4.79 12.85
C ARG A 66 8.16 4.22 11.56
N GLY A 67 8.10 2.90 11.34
CA GLY A 67 8.67 2.27 10.15
C GLY A 67 8.20 0.84 9.93
N LEU A 68 8.98 0.06 9.21
CA LEU A 68 8.75 -1.37 9.01
C LEU A 68 8.91 -2.15 10.32
N SER A 69 8.12 -3.20 10.46
CA SER A 69 8.23 -4.14 11.56
C SER A 69 9.64 -4.73 11.69
N THR A 70 9.97 -5.13 12.90
CA THR A 70 11.18 -5.90 13.23
C THR A 70 10.75 -7.23 13.86
N ALA A 71 11.64 -8.20 13.96
CA ALA A 71 11.36 -9.47 14.64
C ALA A 71 10.83 -9.24 16.07
N GLY A 72 11.42 -8.27 16.80
CA GLY A 72 10.98 -7.90 18.15
C GLY A 72 9.58 -7.29 18.17
N SER A 73 9.25 -6.37 17.25
CA SER A 73 7.91 -5.78 17.19
C SER A 73 6.85 -6.79 16.76
N ARG A 74 7.18 -7.73 15.87
CA ARG A 74 6.30 -8.85 15.50
C ARG A 74 6.05 -9.79 16.68
N ALA A 75 7.10 -10.12 17.45
CA ALA A 75 6.96 -10.93 18.67
C ALA A 75 6.06 -10.23 19.70
N ALA A 76 6.20 -8.92 19.89
CA ALA A 76 5.33 -8.13 20.76
C ALA A 76 3.87 -8.11 20.25
N ALA A 77 3.64 -7.98 18.95
CA ALA A 77 2.31 -8.06 18.36
C ALA A 77 1.67 -9.43 18.59
N ARG A 78 2.41 -10.53 18.43
CA ARG A 78 1.93 -11.90 18.74
C ARG A 78 1.45 -12.05 20.19
N LYS A 79 2.21 -11.52 21.15
CA LYS A 79 1.79 -11.49 22.56
C LYS A 79 0.48 -10.72 22.80
N GLN A 80 0.15 -9.81 21.87
CA GLN A 80 -1.09 -9.01 21.91
C GLN A 80 -2.23 -9.60 21.07
N GLY A 81 -2.12 -10.87 20.64
CA GLY A 81 -3.15 -11.56 19.88
C GLY A 81 -3.09 -11.34 18.37
N ALA A 82 -1.97 -10.85 17.83
CA ALA A 82 -1.81 -10.79 16.39
C ALA A 82 -1.84 -12.20 15.78
N THR A 83 -2.69 -12.38 14.79
CA THR A 83 -2.74 -13.58 13.94
C THR A 83 -1.67 -13.46 12.87
N ALA A 84 -0.39 -13.55 13.25
CA ALA A 84 0.68 -13.57 12.26
C ALA A 84 0.60 -14.88 11.48
N ALA A 85 0.71 -14.81 10.15
CA ALA A 85 0.99 -15.98 9.34
C ALA A 85 2.28 -16.64 9.85
N ALA A 86 2.32 -17.95 9.83
CA ALA A 86 3.43 -18.73 10.34
C ALA A 86 4.74 -18.38 9.63
N GLY A 87 5.63 -17.66 10.31
CA GLY A 87 6.94 -17.28 9.79
C GLY A 87 7.53 -16.11 10.60
N ASP A 88 8.83 -16.14 10.85
CA ASP A 88 9.53 -15.06 11.55
C ASP A 88 9.91 -13.88 10.62
N GLY A 89 9.77 -14.04 9.29
CA GLY A 89 10.08 -13.03 8.29
C GLY A 89 8.93 -12.04 8.06
N GLY A 90 9.26 -10.76 7.94
CA GLY A 90 8.36 -9.70 7.49
C GLY A 90 8.81 -9.11 6.17
N LEU A 91 8.16 -8.02 5.76
CA LEU A 91 8.47 -7.36 4.49
C LEU A 91 9.92 -6.85 4.43
N ARG A 92 10.51 -6.50 5.56
CA ARG A 92 11.92 -6.08 5.66
C ARG A 92 12.87 -7.20 5.23
N GLU A 93 12.69 -8.40 5.76
CA GLU A 93 13.54 -9.56 5.51
C GLU A 93 13.31 -10.06 4.08
N TRP A 94 12.07 -10.08 3.62
CA TRP A 94 11.75 -10.43 2.24
C TRP A 94 12.43 -9.49 1.25
N LEU A 95 12.36 -8.17 1.46
CA LEU A 95 13.03 -7.18 0.59
C LEU A 95 14.55 -7.30 0.58
N ALA A 96 15.16 -7.81 1.65
CA ALA A 96 16.61 -8.00 1.71
C ALA A 96 17.10 -9.15 0.80
N THR A 97 16.21 -10.07 0.42
CA THR A 97 16.55 -11.28 -0.34
C THR A 97 15.82 -11.37 -1.69
N ALA A 98 14.72 -10.63 -1.85
CA ALA A 98 13.91 -10.71 -3.06
C ALA A 98 14.59 -10.03 -4.25
N SER A 99 14.63 -10.75 -5.37
CA SER A 99 14.98 -10.19 -6.68
C SER A 99 13.70 -9.76 -7.39
N ILE A 100 13.47 -8.45 -7.47
CA ILE A 100 12.32 -7.89 -8.20
C ILE A 100 12.76 -7.65 -9.65
N PRO A 101 12.06 -8.20 -10.66
CA PRO A 101 12.44 -8.03 -12.06
C PRO A 101 12.54 -6.54 -12.45
N PRO A 102 13.52 -6.11 -13.26
CA PRO A 102 13.76 -4.69 -13.55
C PRO A 102 12.57 -3.95 -14.16
N ARG A 103 11.76 -4.62 -14.97
CA ARG A 103 10.59 -4.04 -15.65
C ARG A 103 9.34 -3.97 -14.78
N THR A 104 9.32 -4.65 -13.65
CA THR A 104 8.17 -4.64 -12.73
C THR A 104 7.98 -3.24 -12.13
N ARG A 105 6.84 -2.63 -12.37
CA ARG A 105 6.46 -1.38 -11.69
C ARG A 105 6.13 -1.69 -10.23
N VAL A 106 6.57 -0.84 -9.30
CA VAL A 106 6.37 -1.06 -7.87
C VAL A 106 5.55 0.06 -7.25
N ALA A 107 4.56 -0.32 -6.45
CA ALA A 107 3.86 0.57 -5.55
C ALA A 107 3.94 0.07 -4.11
N VAL A 108 3.82 0.98 -3.16
CA VAL A 108 3.94 0.66 -1.74
C VAL A 108 2.84 1.34 -0.96
N PHE A 109 2.21 0.61 -0.04
CA PHE A 109 1.28 1.21 0.90
C PHE A 109 1.57 0.79 2.34
N ASP A 110 1.09 1.60 3.27
CA ASP A 110 1.06 1.22 4.67
C ASP A 110 -0.26 1.57 5.34
N THR A 111 -0.45 1.02 6.54
CA THR A 111 -1.50 1.44 7.46
C THR A 111 -0.87 2.21 8.62
N VAL A 112 -1.42 3.40 8.90
CA VAL A 112 -0.94 4.35 9.91
C VAL A 112 -2.07 4.80 10.82
N THR A 113 -1.77 5.16 12.06
CA THR A 113 -2.78 5.72 12.97
C THR A 113 -3.03 7.21 12.72
N ALA A 114 -2.13 7.89 12.03
CA ALA A 114 -2.30 9.27 11.60
C ALA A 114 -1.39 9.58 10.39
N ARG A 115 -1.86 10.46 9.50
CA ARG A 115 -1.08 10.95 8.34
C ARG A 115 -0.28 12.20 8.72
N ASN A 116 0.63 12.08 9.69
CA ASN A 116 1.52 13.19 10.06
C ASN A 116 2.99 12.75 10.02
N TRP A 117 3.90 13.72 10.00
CA TRP A 117 5.34 13.45 9.92
C TRP A 117 5.90 12.72 11.15
N LEU A 118 5.24 12.88 12.31
CA LEU A 118 5.64 12.24 13.58
C LEU A 118 5.30 10.74 13.61
N SER A 119 4.25 10.32 12.91
CA SER A 119 3.77 8.93 12.93
C SER A 119 4.73 7.97 12.21
N GLY A 120 5.64 8.47 11.38
CA GLY A 120 6.47 7.65 10.52
C GLY A 120 5.66 6.97 9.42
N SER A 121 6.31 6.15 8.58
CA SER A 121 5.66 5.39 7.52
C SER A 121 6.50 4.20 7.13
N ALA A 122 5.90 3.01 7.17
CA ALA A 122 6.51 1.79 6.66
C ALA A 122 6.67 1.87 5.14
N ALA A 123 5.68 2.45 4.42
CA ALA A 123 5.74 2.60 2.98
C ALA A 123 6.91 3.48 2.54
N ARG A 124 7.16 4.60 3.22
CA ARG A 124 8.34 5.44 2.95
C ARG A 124 9.66 4.72 3.26
N ALA A 125 9.68 3.88 4.30
CA ALA A 125 10.86 3.08 4.60
C ALA A 125 11.15 2.06 3.48
N VAL A 126 10.12 1.39 2.96
CA VAL A 126 10.22 0.50 1.78
C VAL A 126 10.70 1.27 0.55
N ALA A 127 10.08 2.40 0.24
CA ALA A 127 10.48 3.23 -0.90
C ALA A 127 11.96 3.62 -0.83
N LYS A 128 12.44 4.00 0.37
CA LYS A 128 13.86 4.28 0.59
C LYS A 128 14.77 3.05 0.35
N MET A 129 14.32 1.85 0.74
CA MET A 129 15.07 0.61 0.49
C MET A 129 15.14 0.31 -1.00
N LEU A 130 14.03 0.42 -1.73
CA LEU A 130 13.94 0.21 -3.17
C LEU A 130 14.85 1.19 -3.94
N ARG A 131 14.83 2.48 -3.60
CA ARG A 131 15.74 3.48 -4.21
C ARG A 131 17.22 3.16 -3.97
N ARG A 132 17.57 2.72 -2.76
CA ARG A 132 18.95 2.30 -2.46
C ARG A 132 19.38 1.06 -3.25
N ALA A 133 18.43 0.22 -3.64
CA ALA A 133 18.64 -0.91 -4.54
C ALA A 133 18.62 -0.53 -6.03
N GLY A 134 18.63 0.79 -6.36
CA GLY A 134 18.65 1.28 -7.75
C GLY A 134 17.32 1.21 -8.48
N ARG A 135 16.19 1.11 -7.74
CA ARG A 135 14.85 1.10 -8.33
C ARG A 135 14.32 2.53 -8.49
N ASP A 136 13.46 2.73 -9.48
CA ASP A 136 12.70 3.95 -9.63
C ASP A 136 11.85 4.25 -8.39
N GLU A 137 11.46 5.51 -8.21
CA GLU A 137 10.60 5.94 -7.11
C GLU A 137 9.25 5.22 -7.18
N PRO A 138 8.89 4.39 -6.20
CA PRO A 138 7.61 3.72 -6.21
C PRO A 138 6.48 4.69 -5.86
N ALA A 139 5.27 4.43 -6.36
CA ALA A 139 4.07 5.09 -5.85
C ALA A 139 3.86 4.74 -4.37
N VAL A 140 3.60 5.75 -3.53
CA VAL A 140 3.45 5.56 -2.07
C VAL A 140 2.09 6.07 -1.60
N ARG A 141 1.36 5.24 -0.84
CA ARG A 141 0.09 5.61 -0.21
C ARG A 141 0.01 5.14 1.24
N SER A 142 -0.58 5.96 2.10
CA SER A 142 -0.87 5.59 3.50
C SER A 142 -2.38 5.54 3.72
N PHE A 143 -2.86 4.51 4.42
CA PHE A 143 -4.26 4.32 4.80
C PHE A 143 -4.40 4.40 6.32
N VAL A 144 -5.45 5.06 6.81
CA VAL A 144 -5.61 5.34 8.23
C VAL A 144 -6.36 4.22 8.95
N VAL A 145 -5.84 3.82 10.10
CA VAL A 145 -6.52 2.96 11.06
C VAL A 145 -6.89 3.75 12.32
N LYS A 146 -8.04 3.50 12.90
CA LYS A 146 -8.51 4.20 14.11
C LYS A 146 -7.61 3.92 15.32
N THR A 147 -7.05 2.71 15.40
CA THR A 147 -6.06 2.32 16.41
C THR A 147 -5.01 1.38 15.80
N SER A 148 -3.92 1.11 16.50
CA SER A 148 -2.88 0.16 16.06
C SER A 148 -3.39 -1.26 15.78
N ARG A 149 -4.58 -1.61 16.27
CA ARG A 149 -5.24 -2.91 16.05
C ARG A 149 -6.43 -2.83 15.09
N GLY A 150 -6.74 -1.64 14.58
CA GLY A 150 -7.91 -1.38 13.75
C GLY A 150 -9.06 -0.76 14.55
N PRO A 151 -10.25 -0.66 13.98
CA PRO A 151 -10.55 -0.91 12.57
C PRO A 151 -9.93 0.14 11.63
N LEU A 152 -10.13 -0.02 10.33
CA LEU A 152 -9.86 1.02 9.34
C LEU A 152 -10.70 2.27 9.64
N ALA A 153 -10.18 3.43 9.31
CA ALA A 153 -10.99 4.64 9.29
C ALA A 153 -12.02 4.56 8.13
N ASP A 154 -13.09 5.30 8.27
CA ASP A 154 -14.20 5.27 7.32
C ASP A 154 -13.71 5.74 5.94
N GLY A 155 -14.13 5.05 4.89
CA GLY A 155 -13.75 5.34 3.51
C GLY A 155 -12.37 4.82 3.06
N GLU A 156 -11.49 4.38 3.95
CA GLU A 156 -10.12 3.96 3.59
C GLU A 156 -10.10 2.71 2.71
N GLU A 157 -11.04 1.79 2.86
CA GLU A 157 -11.15 0.61 1.99
C GLU A 157 -11.57 1.00 0.57
N ALA A 158 -12.54 1.90 0.43
CA ALA A 158 -12.96 2.44 -0.86
C ALA A 158 -11.82 3.23 -1.54
N ALA A 159 -11.09 4.05 -0.76
CA ALA A 159 -9.92 4.77 -1.23
C ALA A 159 -8.79 3.84 -1.69
N ALA A 160 -8.62 2.68 -1.04
CA ALA A 160 -7.65 1.68 -1.44
C ALA A 160 -8.02 1.02 -2.77
N ARG A 161 -9.30 0.71 -2.97
CA ARG A 161 -9.80 0.17 -4.24
C ARG A 161 -9.64 1.17 -5.38
N ALA A 162 -10.01 2.44 -5.16
CA ALA A 162 -9.80 3.51 -6.14
C ALA A 162 -8.32 3.68 -6.50
N TRP A 163 -7.43 3.68 -5.52
CA TRP A 163 -5.99 3.78 -5.75
C TRP A 163 -5.43 2.59 -6.56
N GLY A 164 -5.93 1.38 -6.34
CA GLY A 164 -5.56 0.20 -7.14
C GLY A 164 -5.95 0.39 -8.61
N CYS A 165 -7.15 0.88 -8.87
CA CYS A 165 -7.64 1.18 -10.21
C CYS A 165 -6.78 2.27 -10.90
N GLU A 166 -6.55 3.41 -10.23
CA GLU A 166 -5.72 4.51 -10.73
C GLU A 166 -4.31 4.03 -11.08
N TRP A 167 -3.69 3.26 -10.19
CA TRP A 167 -2.31 2.83 -10.36
C TRP A 167 -2.12 1.82 -11.50
N ALA A 168 -3.13 1.05 -11.82
CA ALA A 168 -3.13 0.16 -12.98
C ALA A 168 -2.97 0.92 -14.31
N GLY A 169 -3.15 2.25 -14.32
CA GLY A 169 -3.15 3.06 -15.53
C GLY A 169 -4.46 2.97 -16.31
N GLY A 170 -5.51 2.48 -15.66
CA GLY A 170 -6.78 2.09 -16.26
C GLY A 170 -7.98 2.91 -15.83
N CYS A 171 -7.85 4.20 -15.55
CA CYS A 171 -9.02 5.06 -15.39
C CYS A 171 -9.26 6.00 -16.57
N GLU A 172 -9.17 5.51 -17.80
CA GLU A 172 -10.09 5.95 -18.85
C GLU A 172 -11.36 5.11 -18.74
N TRP A 173 -12.04 5.26 -17.60
CA TRP A 173 -13.30 4.58 -17.41
C TRP A 173 -14.43 5.46 -17.98
N ALA A 174 -15.09 4.94 -19.02
CA ALA A 174 -16.40 5.36 -19.44
C ALA A 174 -17.41 5.05 -18.32
N GLY A 175 -17.63 5.97 -17.39
CA GLY A 175 -18.67 5.86 -16.35
C GLY A 175 -18.22 6.27 -14.96
N GLY A 176 -17.99 7.57 -14.73
CA GLY A 176 -18.19 8.30 -13.49
C GLY A 176 -17.88 7.61 -12.15
N CYS A 177 -16.63 7.45 -11.77
CA CYS A 177 -16.28 7.55 -10.35
C CYS A 177 -16.13 9.04 -10.04
N GLU A 178 -17.22 9.68 -9.67
CA GLU A 178 -17.19 11.01 -9.04
C GLU A 178 -16.48 10.85 -7.70
N TRP A 179 -15.18 11.16 -7.70
CA TRP A 179 -14.43 11.30 -6.47
C TRP A 179 -14.96 12.55 -5.76
N ALA A 180 -15.80 12.36 -4.73
CA ALA A 180 -16.16 13.42 -3.81
C ALA A 180 -14.89 13.84 -3.08
N GLY A 181 -14.14 14.78 -3.69
CA GLY A 181 -12.97 15.40 -3.09
C GLY A 181 -13.34 16.01 -1.76
N ALA A 182 -12.60 15.65 -0.71
CA ALA A 182 -12.66 16.39 0.54
C ALA A 182 -12.37 17.87 0.25
N PRO A 183 -13.18 18.80 0.80
CA PRO A 183 -12.97 20.21 0.56
C PRO A 183 -11.59 20.62 1.06
N VAL A 184 -10.80 21.21 0.17
CA VAL A 184 -9.61 21.96 0.54
C VAL A 184 -10.09 23.11 1.41
N ALA A 185 -9.70 23.11 2.67
CA ALA A 185 -9.93 24.25 3.56
C ALA A 185 -9.27 25.47 2.92
N GLN A 186 -10.08 26.37 2.38
CA GLN A 186 -9.63 27.68 2.00
C GLN A 186 -9.18 28.40 3.28
N SER A 187 -7.91 28.69 3.35
CA SER A 187 -7.37 29.62 4.35
C SER A 187 -8.00 30.98 4.10
N ASP A 188 -8.81 31.40 5.06
CA ASP A 188 -9.37 32.73 5.16
C ASP A 188 -8.23 33.76 5.14
N GLN A 189 -8.09 34.47 4.03
CA GLN A 189 -7.25 35.65 3.98
C GLN A 189 -7.96 36.76 4.75
N ALA A 190 -7.51 37.03 5.97
CA ALA A 190 -7.86 38.21 6.69
C ALA A 190 -7.38 39.45 5.91
N ASP A 191 -8.33 40.23 5.47
CA ASP A 191 -8.19 41.55 4.88
C ASP A 191 -7.65 42.55 5.92
N PRO A 192 -6.50 43.22 5.73
CA PRO A 192 -6.03 44.27 6.62
C PRO A 192 -6.38 45.64 6.04
N THR A 193 -7.65 46.04 6.08
CA THR A 193 -7.99 47.45 5.86
C THR A 193 -9.23 47.78 6.68
N VAL A 194 -9.07 48.41 7.81
CA VAL A 194 -9.78 49.65 8.20
C VAL A 194 -8.94 50.37 9.25
N GLY A 195 -8.47 51.51 8.82
CA GLY A 195 -7.85 52.55 9.59
C GLY A 195 -8.84 53.39 10.37
N ARG A 196 -8.35 53.97 11.30
CA ARG A 196 -8.44 55.25 11.97
C ARG A 196 -8.34 55.11 13.46
#